data_12c34f417ba4463462837636ee309e63
#
_entry.id   12c34f417ba4463462837636ee309e63
#
_cell.length_a   1.000
_cell.length_b   1.000
_cell.length_c   1.000
_cell.angle_alpha   90.00
_cell.angle_beta   90.00
_cell.angle_gamma   90.00
#
_symmetry.space_group_name_H-M   'P 1'
#
loop_
_entity.id
_entity.type
_entity.pdbx_description
1 polymer ?
#
loop_
_entity_poly.entity_id
_entity_poly.type
_entity_poly.pdbx_seq_one_letter_code
_entity_poly.pdbx_strand_id
1 'polypeptide(L)'
;RMAQYEAGTRTPKADMVESLAYVLEVSPQALTVPDIDNDYGLMHTLFVLEDRGDLRIGEINGEPCLCLNKADFNRYIRMREMLGAWRAEAAKLEAGEITKEEYDHWRYTYPKVKAERTRDELDRLRGINKTDSAENK
;
A
#
# COMPACT_ATOMS: atom_id res chain seq x y z
N ARG A 1 22.84 -2.45 -16.81
CA ARG A 1 22.68 -2.13 -15.35
C ARG A 1 21.31 -2.61 -14.81
N MET A 2 20.22 -2.53 -15.57
CA MET A 2 18.89 -3.02 -15.12
C MET A 2 18.89 -4.53 -14.83
N ALA A 3 19.46 -5.35 -15.69
CA ALA A 3 19.55 -6.79 -15.50
C ALA A 3 20.21 -7.26 -14.17
N GLN A 4 21.07 -6.43 -13.57
CA GLN A 4 21.67 -6.72 -12.26
C GLN A 4 20.70 -6.50 -11.09
N TYR A 5 19.73 -5.60 -11.24
CA TYR A 5 18.67 -5.37 -10.27
C TYR A 5 17.58 -6.45 -10.39
N GLU A 6 17.21 -6.82 -11.62
CA GLU A 6 16.26 -7.89 -11.91
C GLU A 6 16.77 -9.26 -11.44
N ALA A 7 18.08 -9.50 -11.52
CA ALA A 7 18.74 -10.74 -11.05
C ALA A 7 19.00 -10.74 -9.52
N GLY A 8 18.60 -9.70 -8.77
CA GLY A 8 18.82 -9.61 -7.33
C GLY A 8 20.28 -9.48 -6.88
N THR A 9 21.22 -9.34 -7.82
CA THR A 9 22.66 -9.24 -7.51
C THR A 9 23.07 -7.88 -6.96
N ARG A 10 22.19 -6.88 -7.04
CA ARG A 10 22.43 -5.52 -6.53
C ARG A 10 21.15 -4.86 -6.09
N THR A 11 21.14 -4.30 -4.88
CA THR A 11 20.02 -3.49 -4.36
C THR A 11 20.12 -2.06 -4.88
N PRO A 12 19.05 -1.50 -5.48
CA PRO A 12 19.02 -0.09 -5.89
C PRO A 12 19.17 0.84 -4.69
N LYS A 13 19.85 1.97 -4.88
CA LYS A 13 19.85 3.04 -3.88
C LYS A 13 18.51 3.77 -3.86
N ALA A 14 18.20 4.51 -2.79
CA ALA A 14 16.92 5.19 -2.60
C ALA A 14 16.54 6.13 -3.76
N ASP A 15 17.50 6.92 -4.27
CA ASP A 15 17.32 7.79 -5.43
C ASP A 15 16.96 7.02 -6.72
N MET A 16 17.54 5.85 -6.90
CA MET A 16 17.22 4.96 -8.01
C MET A 16 15.82 4.34 -7.85
N VAL A 17 15.43 3.96 -6.63
CA VAL A 17 14.08 3.42 -6.34
C VAL A 17 13.02 4.47 -6.68
N GLU A 18 13.21 5.73 -6.27
CA GLU A 18 12.31 6.83 -6.60
C GLU A 18 12.19 7.07 -8.11
N SER A 19 13.32 7.08 -8.82
CA SER A 19 13.35 7.23 -10.27
C SER A 19 12.65 6.08 -11.00
N LEU A 20 12.87 4.84 -10.56
CA LEU A 20 12.19 3.66 -11.11
C LEU A 20 10.69 3.68 -10.82
N ALA A 21 10.31 4.03 -9.60
CA ALA A 21 8.91 4.14 -9.20
C ALA A 21 8.16 5.18 -10.05
N TYR A 22 8.81 6.32 -10.35
CA TYR A 22 8.26 7.35 -11.23
C TYR A 22 8.03 6.83 -12.65
N VAL A 23 9.04 6.15 -13.25
CA VAL A 23 8.93 5.62 -14.63
C VAL A 23 7.90 4.50 -14.72
N LEU A 24 7.79 3.66 -13.69
CA LEU A 24 6.85 2.54 -13.63
C LEU A 24 5.45 2.94 -13.15
N GLU A 25 5.26 4.20 -12.75
CA GLU A 25 4.00 4.73 -12.20
C GLU A 25 3.50 3.94 -10.97
N VAL A 26 4.43 3.45 -10.14
CA VAL A 26 4.13 2.72 -8.90
C VAL A 26 4.62 3.49 -7.67
N SER A 27 4.16 3.08 -6.49
CA SER A 27 4.70 3.60 -5.23
C SER A 27 6.15 3.13 -5.02
N PRO A 28 7.10 3.99 -4.57
CA PRO A 28 8.44 3.56 -4.20
C PRO A 28 8.45 2.41 -3.18
N GLN A 29 7.47 2.38 -2.26
CA GLN A 29 7.31 1.32 -1.27
C GLN A 29 7.00 -0.04 -1.91
N ALA A 30 6.34 -0.08 -3.08
CA ALA A 30 6.11 -1.32 -3.82
C ALA A 30 7.39 -1.96 -4.37
N LEU A 31 8.46 -1.17 -4.53
CA LEU A 31 9.77 -1.65 -5.00
C LEU A 31 10.74 -2.02 -3.85
N THR A 32 10.34 -1.83 -2.60
CA THR A 32 11.17 -2.07 -1.41
C THR A 32 10.58 -3.15 -0.50
N VAL A 33 9.87 -4.10 -1.08
CA VAL A 33 9.31 -5.23 -0.33
C VAL A 33 10.45 -6.10 0.21
N PRO A 34 10.39 -6.54 1.50
CA PRO A 34 11.36 -7.48 2.05
C PRO A 34 11.41 -8.79 1.25
N ASP A 35 12.60 -9.40 1.18
CA ASP A 35 12.76 -10.73 0.62
C ASP A 35 12.11 -11.76 1.56
N ILE A 36 11.00 -12.34 1.10
CA ILE A 36 10.21 -13.34 1.82
C ILE A 36 10.08 -14.65 1.01
N ASP A 37 11.12 -14.99 0.23
CA ASP A 37 11.10 -16.11 -0.72
C ASP A 37 10.91 -17.49 -0.07
N ASN A 38 10.93 -17.56 1.27
CA ASN A 38 10.67 -18.79 2.00
C ASN A 38 9.87 -18.51 3.29
N ASP A 39 9.25 -19.56 3.82
CA ASP A 39 8.38 -19.47 5.01
C ASP A 39 9.12 -18.93 6.26
N TYR A 40 10.40 -19.24 6.41
CA TYR A 40 11.20 -18.73 7.53
C TYR A 40 11.44 -17.22 7.41
N GLY A 41 11.74 -16.72 6.22
CA GLY A 41 11.87 -15.29 5.95
C GLY A 41 10.57 -14.54 6.22
N LEU A 42 9.44 -15.12 5.78
CA LEU A 42 8.11 -14.61 6.10
C LEU A 42 7.89 -14.56 7.63
N MET A 43 8.17 -15.64 8.35
CA MET A 43 8.00 -15.69 9.81
C MET A 43 8.85 -14.64 10.52
N HIS A 44 10.11 -14.46 10.13
CA HIS A 44 10.96 -13.40 10.70
C HIS A 44 10.43 -12.00 10.40
N THR A 45 9.84 -11.77 9.23
CA THR A 45 9.17 -10.51 8.90
C THR A 45 7.96 -10.26 9.83
N LEU A 46 7.16 -11.29 10.11
CA LEU A 46 6.02 -11.20 11.03
C LEU A 46 6.48 -10.93 12.47
N PHE A 47 7.57 -11.54 12.94
CA PHE A 47 8.17 -11.25 14.26
C PHE A 47 8.64 -9.79 14.37
N VAL A 48 9.25 -9.25 13.32
CA VAL A 48 9.62 -7.82 13.28
C VAL A 48 8.39 -6.93 13.38
N LEU A 49 7.27 -7.28 12.74
CA LEU A 49 6.03 -6.53 12.84
C LEU A 49 5.40 -6.63 14.26
N GLU A 50 5.55 -7.77 14.93
CA GLU A 50 5.16 -7.94 16.34
C GLU A 50 6.02 -7.08 17.27
N ASP A 51 7.36 -7.13 17.13
CA ASP A 51 8.31 -6.33 17.92
C ASP A 51 8.08 -4.82 17.76
N ARG A 52 7.71 -4.37 16.56
CA ARG A 52 7.33 -2.99 16.29
C ARG A 52 5.98 -2.60 16.89
N GLY A 53 5.20 -3.57 17.36
CA GLY A 53 3.86 -3.36 17.88
C GLY A 53 2.80 -3.07 16.81
N ASP A 54 3.03 -3.47 15.57
CA ASP A 54 2.05 -3.33 14.50
C ASP A 54 0.99 -4.42 14.57
N LEU A 55 1.44 -5.67 14.74
CA LEU A 55 0.61 -6.87 14.78
C LEU A 55 0.84 -7.67 16.07
N ARG A 56 -0.02 -8.63 16.30
CA ARG A 56 0.14 -9.69 17.29
C ARG A 56 -0.51 -10.97 16.80
N ILE A 57 -0.03 -12.10 17.27
CA ILE A 57 -0.71 -13.37 17.03
C ILE A 57 -2.00 -13.45 17.86
N GLY A 58 -3.06 -13.92 17.28
CA GLY A 58 -4.35 -14.17 17.90
C GLY A 58 -4.98 -15.45 17.39
N GLU A 59 -6.23 -15.68 17.74
CA GLU A 59 -6.99 -16.84 17.34
C GLU A 59 -8.44 -16.45 17.06
N ILE A 60 -9.02 -17.03 16.02
CA ILE A 60 -10.44 -16.92 15.68
C ILE A 60 -10.96 -18.33 15.38
N ASN A 61 -11.92 -18.82 16.17
CA ASN A 61 -12.51 -20.16 16.04
C ASN A 61 -11.49 -21.31 16.01
N GLY A 62 -10.40 -21.20 16.80
CA GLY A 62 -9.34 -22.20 16.86
C GLY A 62 -8.26 -22.05 15.79
N GLU A 63 -8.41 -21.12 14.85
CA GLU A 63 -7.42 -20.84 13.80
C GLU A 63 -6.51 -19.68 14.19
N PRO A 64 -5.18 -19.85 14.15
CA PRO A 64 -4.25 -18.73 14.37
C PRO A 64 -4.48 -17.62 13.36
N CYS A 65 -4.50 -16.37 13.84
CA CYS A 65 -4.67 -15.22 12.98
C CYS A 65 -3.78 -14.03 13.40
N LEU A 66 -3.44 -13.17 12.46
CA LEU A 66 -2.74 -11.93 12.74
C LEU A 66 -3.76 -10.84 13.08
N CYS A 67 -3.60 -10.26 14.26
CA CYS A 67 -4.46 -9.20 14.77
C CYS A 67 -3.68 -7.89 14.88
N LEU A 68 -4.36 -6.77 14.69
CA LEU A 68 -3.77 -5.47 15.00
C LEU A 68 -3.48 -5.34 16.49
N ASN A 69 -2.31 -4.84 16.84
CA ASN A 69 -1.97 -4.50 18.22
C ASN A 69 -2.63 -3.17 18.60
N LYS A 70 -3.31 -3.16 19.75
CA LYS A 70 -4.04 -1.98 20.27
C LYS A 70 -3.25 -1.19 21.31
N ALA A 71 -2.02 -1.60 21.63
CA ALA A 71 -1.21 -0.95 22.67
C ALA A 71 -0.86 0.50 22.32
N ASP A 72 -0.55 0.79 21.05
CA ASP A 72 -0.44 2.16 20.53
C ASP A 72 -1.71 2.51 19.74
N PHE A 73 -2.56 3.34 20.34
CA PHE A 73 -3.85 3.71 19.75
C PHE A 73 -3.71 4.44 18.41
N ASN A 74 -2.76 5.34 18.26
CA ASN A 74 -2.58 6.11 17.03
C ASN A 74 -2.10 5.19 15.88
N ARG A 75 -1.20 4.27 16.18
CA ARG A 75 -0.73 3.27 15.22
C ARG A 75 -1.85 2.31 14.85
N TYR A 76 -2.60 1.84 15.83
CA TYR A 76 -3.76 0.97 15.62
C TYR A 76 -4.78 1.60 14.68
N ILE A 77 -5.15 2.87 14.87
CA ILE A 77 -6.12 3.55 14.00
C ILE A 77 -5.61 3.64 12.57
N ARG A 78 -4.34 4.07 12.38
CA ARG A 78 -3.75 4.14 11.03
C ARG A 78 -3.72 2.78 10.33
N MET A 79 -3.26 1.73 11.02
CA MET A 79 -3.21 0.38 10.45
C MET A 79 -4.61 -0.15 10.14
N ARG A 80 -5.58 0.10 11.01
CA ARG A 80 -6.97 -0.28 10.79
C ARG A 80 -7.57 0.39 9.54
N GLU A 81 -7.28 1.67 9.33
CA GLU A 81 -7.72 2.39 8.11
C GLU A 81 -7.06 1.81 6.85
N MET A 82 -5.76 1.55 6.89
CA MET A 82 -5.03 0.97 5.76
C MET A 82 -5.54 -0.42 5.41
N LEU A 83 -5.69 -1.31 6.39
CA LEU A 83 -6.24 -2.65 6.19
C LEU A 83 -7.72 -2.61 5.79
N GLY A 84 -8.48 -1.64 6.29
CA GLY A 84 -9.87 -1.40 5.88
C GLY A 84 -9.97 -1.00 4.41
N ALA A 85 -9.09 -0.13 3.94
CA ALA A 85 -8.99 0.22 2.52
C ALA A 85 -8.64 -1.00 1.66
N TRP A 86 -7.67 -1.79 2.10
CA TRP A 86 -7.31 -3.04 1.40
C TRP A 86 -8.48 -4.03 1.37
N ARG A 87 -9.17 -4.25 2.49
CA ARG A 87 -10.35 -5.14 2.55
C ARG A 87 -11.48 -4.67 1.64
N ALA A 88 -11.69 -3.36 1.54
CA ALA A 88 -12.70 -2.80 0.65
C ALA A 88 -12.39 -3.08 -0.83
N GLU A 89 -11.15 -2.90 -1.26
CA GLU A 89 -10.76 -3.21 -2.64
C GLU A 89 -10.78 -4.72 -2.92
N ALA A 90 -10.36 -5.55 -1.97
CA ALA A 90 -10.44 -7.01 -2.09
C ALA A 90 -11.90 -7.48 -2.21
N ALA A 91 -12.84 -6.87 -1.48
CA ALA A 91 -14.25 -7.17 -1.58
C ALA A 91 -14.84 -6.86 -2.96
N LYS A 92 -14.42 -5.77 -3.59
CA LYS A 92 -14.83 -5.43 -4.97
C LYS A 92 -14.35 -6.47 -5.97
N LEU A 93 -13.11 -6.95 -5.81
CA LEU A 93 -12.58 -8.04 -6.64
C LEU A 93 -13.37 -9.33 -6.42
N GLU A 94 -13.65 -9.71 -5.17
CA GLU A 94 -14.47 -10.88 -4.83
C GLU A 94 -15.89 -10.79 -5.42
N ALA A 95 -16.48 -9.59 -5.45
CA ALA A 95 -17.79 -9.33 -6.03
C ALA A 95 -17.79 -9.21 -7.57
N GLY A 96 -16.61 -9.20 -8.21
CA GLY A 96 -16.48 -9.00 -9.67
C GLY A 96 -16.75 -7.56 -10.11
N GLU A 97 -16.72 -6.58 -9.21
CA GLU A 97 -16.91 -5.16 -9.50
C GLU A 97 -15.68 -4.52 -10.15
N ILE A 98 -14.51 -5.09 -9.88
CA ILE A 98 -13.22 -4.70 -10.47
C ILE A 98 -12.47 -5.92 -10.98
N THR A 99 -11.62 -5.72 -11.97
CA THR A 99 -10.74 -6.77 -12.49
C THR A 99 -9.53 -7.00 -11.59
N LYS A 100 -8.83 -8.11 -11.83
CA LYS A 100 -7.56 -8.40 -11.14
C LYS A 100 -6.49 -7.35 -11.46
N GLU A 101 -6.46 -6.87 -12.69
CA GLU A 101 -5.53 -5.82 -13.15
C GLU A 101 -5.78 -4.49 -12.43
N GLU A 102 -7.05 -4.10 -12.26
CA GLU A 102 -7.43 -2.89 -11.52
C GLU A 102 -7.08 -3.01 -10.03
N TYR A 103 -7.32 -4.17 -9.43
CA TYR A 103 -6.92 -4.46 -8.05
C TYR A 103 -5.41 -4.41 -7.87
N ASP A 104 -4.62 -5.01 -8.78
CA ASP A 104 -3.16 -4.98 -8.73
C ASP A 104 -2.63 -3.56 -8.95
N HIS A 105 -3.21 -2.81 -9.87
CA HIS A 105 -2.88 -1.40 -10.06
C HIS A 105 -3.09 -0.59 -8.78
N TRP A 106 -4.23 -0.78 -8.08
CA TRP A 106 -4.47 -0.15 -6.77
C TRP A 106 -3.39 -0.49 -5.75
N ARG A 107 -2.99 -1.76 -5.63
CA ARG A 107 -1.95 -2.20 -4.69
C ARG A 107 -0.59 -1.57 -4.99
N TYR A 108 -0.18 -1.55 -6.25
CA TYR A 108 1.12 -1.02 -6.66
C TYR A 108 1.20 0.51 -6.58
N THR A 109 0.09 1.20 -6.70
CA THR A 109 0.03 2.66 -6.59
C THR A 109 -0.34 3.16 -5.18
N TYR A 110 -0.69 2.27 -4.25
CA TYR A 110 -1.01 2.64 -2.88
C TYR A 110 0.23 3.20 -2.14
N PRO A 111 0.17 4.36 -1.43
CA PRO A 111 -1.01 5.17 -1.12
C PRO A 111 -1.30 6.32 -2.12
N LYS A 112 -0.64 6.41 -3.26
CA LYS A 112 -0.76 7.51 -4.23
C LYS A 112 -2.22 7.74 -4.66
N VAL A 113 -2.91 6.69 -5.05
CA VAL A 113 -4.32 6.77 -5.48
C VAL A 113 -5.23 7.27 -4.34
N LYS A 114 -4.94 6.90 -3.09
CA LYS A 114 -5.68 7.41 -1.93
C LYS A 114 -5.47 8.91 -1.77
N ALA A 115 -4.25 9.40 -1.91
CA ALA A 115 -3.93 10.82 -1.82
C ALA A 115 -4.62 11.65 -2.93
N GLU A 116 -4.63 11.15 -4.15
CA GLU A 116 -5.31 11.78 -5.28
C GLU A 116 -6.83 11.83 -5.07
N ARG A 117 -7.47 10.72 -4.68
CA ARG A 117 -8.92 10.67 -4.37
C ARG A 117 -9.30 11.63 -3.23
N THR A 118 -8.50 11.69 -2.18
CA THR A 118 -8.73 12.61 -1.05
C THR A 118 -8.61 14.06 -1.51
N ARG A 119 -7.66 14.37 -2.39
CA ARG A 119 -7.50 15.71 -2.98
C ARG A 119 -8.73 16.09 -3.82
N ASP A 120 -9.16 15.21 -4.73
CA ASP A 120 -10.32 15.43 -5.58
C ASP A 120 -11.62 15.62 -4.77
N GLU A 121 -11.78 14.86 -3.69
CA GLU A 121 -12.93 14.99 -2.78
C GLU A 121 -12.88 16.30 -1.99
N LEU A 122 -11.72 16.71 -1.49
CA LEU A 122 -11.51 17.99 -0.83
C LEU A 122 -11.75 19.16 -1.80
N ASP A 123 -11.31 19.06 -3.04
CA ASP A 123 -11.52 20.08 -4.07
C ASP A 123 -13.00 20.20 -4.43
N ARG A 124 -13.74 19.09 -4.51
CA ARG A 124 -15.22 19.09 -4.64
C ARG A 124 -15.92 19.77 -3.45
N LEU A 125 -15.52 19.44 -2.21
CA LEU A 125 -16.10 20.00 -1.01
C LEU A 125 -15.79 21.49 -0.84
N ARG A 126 -14.64 21.96 -1.36
CA ARG A 126 -14.26 23.38 -1.34
C ARG A 126 -14.86 24.19 -2.48
N GLY A 127 -15.62 23.55 -3.39
CA GLY A 127 -16.24 24.23 -4.54
C GLY A 127 -15.25 24.78 -5.54
N ILE A 128 -14.02 24.27 -5.55
CA ILE A 128 -13.01 24.66 -6.53
C ILE A 128 -13.31 23.90 -7.83
N ASN A 129 -14.30 24.39 -8.56
CA ASN A 129 -14.51 23.96 -9.95
C ASN A 129 -13.35 24.47 -10.81
N LYS A 130 -12.66 23.59 -11.51
CA LYS A 130 -11.63 23.89 -12.52
C LYS A 130 -12.18 24.58 -13.78
N THR A 131 -13.34 25.26 -13.71
CA THR A 131 -14.00 25.88 -14.88
C THR A 131 -13.78 27.38 -15.04
N ASP A 132 -13.02 28.04 -14.14
CA ASP A 132 -12.83 29.51 -14.24
C ASP A 132 -11.42 29.95 -14.70
N SER A 133 -10.71 29.16 -15.48
CA SER A 133 -9.40 29.57 -16.05
C SER A 133 -9.36 29.68 -17.57
N ALA A 134 -10.51 29.69 -18.25
CA ALA A 134 -10.57 29.75 -19.72
C ALA A 134 -11.32 30.94 -20.32
N GLU A 135 -11.77 31.93 -19.53
CA GLU A 135 -12.36 33.15 -20.06
C GLU A 135 -11.77 34.40 -19.40
N ASN A 136 -10.57 34.75 -19.79
CA ASN A 136 -10.14 36.16 -19.85
C ASN A 136 -8.87 36.32 -20.70
N LYS A 137 -9.08 36.37 -21.99
CA LYS A 137 -8.17 37.06 -22.92
C LYS A 137 -8.96 37.70 -24.03
#